data_28e81edd206a66dabec181313b5a2e5d
#
_entry.id   28e81edd206a66dabec181313b5a2e5d
#
_cell.length_a   1.000
_cell.length_b   1.000
_cell.length_c   1.000
_cell.angle_alpha   90.00
_cell.angle_beta   90.00
_cell.angle_gamma   90.00
#
_symmetry.space_group_name_H-M   'P 1'
#
loop_
_entity.id
_entity.type
_entity.pdbx_description
1 polymer ?
#
loop_
_entity_poly.entity_id
_entity_poly.type
_entity_poly.pdbx_seq_one_letter_code
_entity_poly.pdbx_strand_id
1 'polypeptide(L)'
;MARKGYKCVTYTYDGIRHYCYGKTEREAQRKADRQLALLEAQVRESKNRMTVERWAEKWLTDYKKGAVSEAWYDAMEGIINNHIAPVIGDKLMRDVKASDIQKTMNQCAHFSESHQRKIAQILLQIFDSAEENDIIVKVPTRRIKIAPRADRKRTRAITEEERTLTLKTAEKYPREGLPFLIMLFCGCRPQEVARLKMCDYNKKSLTLKVHEARKADGSTGSPKSSSGIREIPVPNYLAERLNKLDKKQNELICTSAEGHPLTKTSQKRLWNRFKRLMDIENGAKTYRGSVVKSTLAEDLRPYFYRHTYCTDLQDAGVPLNVAQRLMGHSDIKITAEIYTHHSAKSFEDARDKINLHYKSKH
;
A
#
# COMPACT_ATOMS: atom_id res chain seq x y z
N MET A 1 -40.77 -33.72 22.95
CA MET A 1 -41.42 -34.94 23.58
C MET A 1 -41.59 -36.01 22.55
N ALA A 2 -41.10 -37.23 22.82
CA ALA A 2 -41.27 -38.37 21.91
C ALA A 2 -42.76 -38.75 21.79
N ARG A 3 -43.29 -38.83 20.58
CA ARG A 3 -44.71 -39.24 20.35
C ARG A 3 -44.83 -40.73 20.77
N LYS A 4 -45.74 -41.00 21.71
CA LYS A 4 -45.99 -42.36 22.22
C LYS A 4 -46.29 -43.32 21.03
N GLY A 5 -45.50 -44.42 20.86
CA GLY A 5 -45.66 -45.36 19.78
C GLY A 5 -44.82 -45.14 18.51
N TYR A 6 -43.98 -44.09 18.47
CA TYR A 6 -43.08 -43.85 17.34
C TYR A 6 -41.63 -44.17 17.72
N LYS A 7 -40.88 -44.74 16.77
CA LYS A 7 -39.42 -44.92 16.84
C LYS A 7 -38.73 -43.69 16.31
N CYS A 8 -37.60 -43.29 16.92
CA CYS A 8 -36.83 -42.12 16.54
C CYS A 8 -35.45 -42.53 16.05
N VAL A 9 -35.05 -42.06 14.89
CA VAL A 9 -33.70 -42.14 14.36
C VAL A 9 -33.13 -40.73 14.24
N THR A 10 -31.88 -40.55 14.59
CA THR A 10 -31.19 -39.26 14.52
C THR A 10 -30.07 -39.33 13.48
N TYR A 11 -29.90 -38.23 12.75
CA TYR A 11 -28.72 -38.00 11.90
C TYR A 11 -28.15 -36.63 12.18
N THR A 12 -26.88 -36.42 11.93
CA THR A 12 -26.21 -35.12 12.07
C THR A 12 -25.88 -34.60 10.67
N TYR A 13 -26.26 -33.33 10.38
CA TYR A 13 -25.93 -32.66 9.16
C TYR A 13 -25.48 -31.25 9.52
N ASP A 14 -24.31 -30.83 9.02
CA ASP A 14 -23.68 -29.54 9.32
C ASP A 14 -23.58 -29.21 10.83
N GLY A 15 -23.19 -30.23 11.63
CA GLY A 15 -23.09 -30.13 13.09
C GLY A 15 -24.43 -30.07 13.85
N ILE A 16 -25.55 -30.04 13.13
CA ILE A 16 -26.90 -29.96 13.71
C ILE A 16 -27.51 -31.37 13.75
N ARG A 17 -28.03 -31.78 14.93
CA ARG A 17 -28.70 -33.06 15.11
C ARG A 17 -30.17 -32.94 14.69
N HIS A 18 -30.57 -33.79 13.73
CA HIS A 18 -31.94 -33.93 13.22
C HIS A 18 -32.59 -35.20 13.74
N TYR A 19 -33.92 -35.18 13.92
CA TYR A 19 -34.70 -36.28 14.47
C TYR A 19 -35.78 -36.66 13.48
N CYS A 20 -35.81 -37.97 13.11
CA CYS A 20 -36.84 -38.56 12.25
C CYS A 20 -37.65 -39.59 13.02
N TYR A 21 -38.98 -39.52 12.91
CA TYR A 21 -39.92 -40.38 13.59
C TYR A 21 -40.68 -41.24 12.60
N GLY A 22 -40.83 -42.54 12.93
CA GLY A 22 -41.59 -43.51 12.16
C GLY A 22 -42.33 -44.50 13.07
N LYS A 23 -43.36 -45.17 12.55
CA LYS A 23 -44.06 -46.22 13.28
C LYS A 23 -43.13 -47.42 13.55
N THR A 24 -42.17 -47.64 12.64
CA THR A 24 -41.11 -48.65 12.78
C THR A 24 -39.76 -47.96 12.68
N GLU A 25 -38.68 -48.56 13.19
CA GLU A 25 -37.32 -48.10 13.07
C GLU A 25 -36.89 -47.97 11.59
N ARG A 26 -37.28 -48.96 10.77
CA ARG A 26 -37.02 -48.96 9.31
C ARG A 26 -37.70 -47.78 8.60
N GLU A 27 -38.91 -47.39 9.03
CA GLU A 27 -39.61 -46.20 8.49
C GLU A 27 -38.90 -44.89 8.91
N ALA A 28 -38.48 -44.78 10.18
CA ALA A 28 -37.74 -43.67 10.69
C ALA A 28 -36.39 -43.49 9.96
N GLN A 29 -35.67 -44.59 9.72
CA GLN A 29 -34.42 -44.59 8.97
C GLN A 29 -34.61 -44.16 7.52
N ARG A 30 -35.60 -44.68 6.79
CA ARG A 30 -35.90 -44.24 5.43
C ARG A 30 -36.23 -42.77 5.32
N LYS A 31 -36.91 -42.21 6.34
CA LYS A 31 -37.21 -40.78 6.39
C LYS A 31 -35.92 -39.94 6.61
N ALA A 32 -35.03 -40.42 7.50
CA ALA A 32 -33.73 -39.79 7.75
C ALA A 32 -32.87 -39.78 6.49
N ASP A 33 -32.73 -40.92 5.82
CA ASP A 33 -31.96 -41.06 4.57
C ASP A 33 -32.51 -40.18 3.46
N ARG A 34 -33.85 -40.10 3.32
CA ARG A 34 -34.47 -39.23 2.34
C ARG A 34 -34.25 -37.74 2.63
N GLN A 35 -34.34 -37.32 3.90
CA GLN A 35 -34.11 -35.95 4.29
C GLN A 35 -32.65 -35.55 4.09
N LEU A 36 -31.73 -36.44 4.45
CA LEU A 36 -30.30 -36.23 4.23
C LEU A 36 -29.99 -36.05 2.74
N ALA A 37 -30.49 -36.97 1.90
CA ALA A 37 -30.33 -36.89 0.43
C ALA A 37 -30.91 -35.59 -0.16
N LEU A 38 -32.05 -35.11 0.36
CA LEU A 38 -32.65 -33.85 -0.07
C LEU A 38 -31.77 -32.65 0.33
N LEU A 39 -31.23 -32.64 1.55
CA LEU A 39 -30.32 -31.57 2.00
C LEU A 39 -29.03 -31.53 1.15
N GLU A 40 -28.43 -32.69 0.93
CA GLU A 40 -27.24 -32.83 0.07
C GLU A 40 -27.51 -32.38 -1.37
N ALA A 41 -28.67 -32.73 -1.92
CA ALA A 41 -29.09 -32.28 -3.27
C ALA A 41 -29.28 -30.76 -3.34
N GLN A 42 -29.91 -30.17 -2.31
CA GLN A 42 -30.07 -28.71 -2.25
C GLN A 42 -28.74 -27.98 -2.17
N VAL A 43 -27.80 -28.46 -1.34
CA VAL A 43 -26.45 -27.87 -1.25
C VAL A 43 -25.70 -28.01 -2.57
N ARG A 44 -25.80 -29.19 -3.21
CA ARG A 44 -25.17 -29.44 -4.51
C ARG A 44 -25.76 -28.51 -5.59
N GLU A 45 -27.08 -28.30 -5.59
CA GLU A 45 -27.74 -27.37 -6.52
C GLU A 45 -27.32 -25.92 -6.26
N SER A 46 -27.25 -25.50 -5.01
CA SER A 46 -26.76 -24.17 -4.60
C SER A 46 -25.34 -23.93 -5.07
N LYS A 47 -24.42 -24.90 -4.84
CA LYS A 47 -23.03 -24.83 -5.35
C LYS A 47 -23.00 -24.76 -6.88
N ASN A 48 -23.86 -25.52 -7.54
CA ASN A 48 -23.96 -25.56 -9.00
C ASN A 48 -24.46 -24.24 -9.63
N ARG A 49 -25.18 -23.42 -8.89
CA ARG A 49 -25.69 -22.10 -9.31
C ARG A 49 -24.86 -20.92 -8.82
N MET A 50 -23.70 -21.18 -8.17
CA MET A 50 -22.83 -20.15 -7.66
C MET A 50 -22.18 -19.38 -8.81
N THR A 51 -22.44 -18.07 -8.90
CA THR A 51 -21.77 -17.18 -9.85
C THR A 51 -20.46 -16.63 -9.27
N VAL A 52 -19.58 -16.14 -10.14
CA VAL A 52 -18.30 -15.52 -9.72
C VAL A 52 -18.54 -14.33 -8.79
N GLU A 53 -19.49 -13.47 -9.11
CA GLU A 53 -19.80 -12.30 -8.29
C GLU A 53 -20.27 -12.69 -6.89
N ARG A 54 -21.25 -13.61 -6.79
CA ARG A 54 -21.75 -14.09 -5.50
C ARG A 54 -20.68 -14.76 -4.65
N TRP A 55 -19.82 -15.55 -5.28
CA TRP A 55 -18.74 -16.17 -4.55
C TRP A 55 -17.69 -15.16 -4.10
N ALA A 56 -17.33 -14.20 -4.96
CA ALA A 56 -16.37 -13.15 -4.64
C ALA A 56 -16.83 -12.27 -3.47
N GLU A 57 -18.12 -11.90 -3.42
CA GLU A 57 -18.73 -11.17 -2.31
C GLU A 57 -18.68 -11.98 -1.00
N LYS A 58 -19.08 -13.25 -1.08
CA LYS A 58 -19.03 -14.16 0.07
C LYS A 58 -17.59 -14.35 0.57
N TRP A 59 -16.66 -14.62 -0.33
CA TRP A 59 -15.24 -14.75 -0.02
C TRP A 59 -14.68 -13.47 0.63
N LEU A 60 -15.01 -12.30 0.11
CA LEU A 60 -14.56 -11.02 0.65
C LEU A 60 -15.08 -10.84 2.09
N THR A 61 -16.35 -11.16 2.32
CA THR A 61 -16.99 -11.04 3.63
C THR A 61 -16.45 -12.06 4.64
N ASP A 62 -16.40 -13.34 4.25
CA ASP A 62 -16.09 -14.43 5.17
C ASP A 62 -14.59 -14.57 5.47
N TYR A 63 -13.73 -14.29 4.47
CA TYR A 63 -12.28 -14.52 4.58
C TYR A 63 -11.43 -13.26 4.73
N LYS A 64 -11.97 -12.08 4.39
CA LYS A 64 -11.16 -10.84 4.39
C LYS A 64 -11.61 -9.81 5.40
N LYS A 65 -12.90 -9.77 5.73
CA LYS A 65 -13.42 -8.82 6.73
C LYS A 65 -12.78 -9.08 8.09
N GLY A 66 -12.11 -8.06 8.63
CA GLY A 66 -11.36 -8.17 9.88
C GLY A 66 -10.00 -8.88 9.81
N ALA A 67 -9.72 -9.65 8.74
CA ALA A 67 -8.42 -10.30 8.53
C ALA A 67 -7.41 -9.39 7.83
N VAL A 68 -7.87 -8.37 7.11
CA VAL A 68 -7.04 -7.37 6.43
C VAL A 68 -7.38 -5.97 6.92
N SER A 69 -6.54 -4.97 6.59
CA SER A 69 -6.87 -3.58 6.89
C SER A 69 -8.09 -3.13 6.07
N GLU A 70 -8.93 -2.26 6.66
CA GLU A 70 -10.11 -1.71 6.00
C GLU A 70 -9.81 -1.11 4.61
N ALA A 71 -8.74 -0.32 4.51
CA ALA A 71 -8.30 0.24 3.23
C ALA A 71 -7.91 -0.82 2.18
N TRP A 72 -7.45 -2.00 2.61
CA TRP A 72 -7.17 -3.10 1.68
C TRP A 72 -8.44 -3.85 1.32
N TYR A 73 -9.36 -4.00 2.27
CA TYR A 73 -10.69 -4.55 2.02
C TYR A 73 -11.43 -3.74 0.95
N ASP A 74 -11.51 -2.41 1.12
CA ASP A 74 -12.13 -1.49 0.15
C ASP A 74 -11.46 -1.56 -1.23
N ALA A 75 -10.13 -1.69 -1.25
CA ALA A 75 -9.38 -1.83 -2.50
C ALA A 75 -9.67 -3.16 -3.20
N MET A 76 -9.85 -4.26 -2.45
CA MET A 76 -10.23 -5.57 -3.00
C MET A 76 -11.66 -5.52 -3.55
N GLU A 77 -12.60 -4.96 -2.79
CA GLU A 77 -13.98 -4.74 -3.22
C GLU A 77 -14.04 -3.91 -4.51
N GLY A 78 -13.31 -2.79 -4.56
CA GLY A 78 -13.21 -1.97 -5.76
C GLY A 78 -12.61 -2.70 -6.96
N ILE A 79 -11.64 -3.59 -6.77
CA ILE A 79 -11.08 -4.41 -7.84
C ILE A 79 -12.12 -5.44 -8.33
N ILE A 80 -12.84 -6.09 -7.43
CA ILE A 80 -13.88 -7.05 -7.78
C ILE A 80 -14.97 -6.35 -8.61
N ASN A 81 -15.52 -5.26 -8.10
CA ASN A 81 -16.65 -4.55 -8.71
C ASN A 81 -16.31 -3.87 -10.04
N ASN A 82 -15.09 -3.32 -10.18
CA ASN A 82 -14.74 -2.54 -11.35
C ASN A 82 -14.01 -3.35 -12.44
N HIS A 83 -13.39 -4.49 -12.10
CA HIS A 83 -12.52 -5.19 -13.04
C HIS A 83 -12.86 -6.67 -13.22
N ILE A 84 -13.43 -7.35 -12.21
CA ILE A 84 -13.73 -8.78 -12.27
C ILE A 84 -15.19 -9.01 -12.61
N ALA A 85 -16.12 -8.47 -11.80
CA ALA A 85 -17.54 -8.67 -11.96
C ALA A 85 -18.09 -8.23 -13.34
N PRO A 86 -17.66 -7.09 -13.92
CA PRO A 86 -18.16 -6.68 -15.24
C PRO A 86 -17.79 -7.64 -16.39
N VAL A 87 -16.81 -8.53 -16.21
CA VAL A 87 -16.32 -9.41 -17.28
C VAL A 87 -16.79 -10.85 -17.10
N ILE A 88 -16.78 -11.34 -15.87
CA ILE A 88 -17.07 -12.74 -15.55
C ILE A 88 -18.05 -12.92 -14.39
N GLY A 89 -18.58 -11.83 -13.80
CA GLY A 89 -19.42 -11.87 -12.59
C GLY A 89 -20.65 -12.77 -12.73
N ASP A 90 -21.35 -12.69 -13.84
CA ASP A 90 -22.57 -13.47 -14.13
C ASP A 90 -22.30 -14.94 -14.48
N LYS A 91 -21.02 -15.31 -14.78
CA LYS A 91 -20.69 -16.69 -15.10
C LYS A 91 -20.77 -17.58 -13.88
N LEU A 92 -21.24 -18.80 -14.06
CA LEU A 92 -21.14 -19.81 -13.01
C LEU A 92 -19.68 -20.16 -12.77
N MET A 93 -19.30 -20.28 -11.50
CA MET A 93 -17.92 -20.57 -11.09
C MET A 93 -17.34 -21.78 -11.82
N ARG A 94 -18.15 -22.87 -11.99
CA ARG A 94 -17.75 -24.10 -12.69
C ARG A 94 -17.50 -23.94 -14.18
N ASP A 95 -18.10 -22.90 -14.82
CA ASP A 95 -18.06 -22.68 -16.28
C ASP A 95 -16.96 -21.72 -16.69
N VAL A 96 -16.26 -21.11 -15.70
CA VAL A 96 -15.14 -20.18 -15.96
C VAL A 96 -13.91 -20.95 -16.49
N LYS A 97 -13.44 -20.50 -17.63
CA LYS A 97 -12.25 -21.06 -18.31
C LYS A 97 -11.03 -20.12 -18.12
N ALA A 98 -9.84 -20.67 -18.30
CA ALA A 98 -8.60 -19.86 -18.28
C ALA A 98 -8.62 -18.72 -19.31
N SER A 99 -9.31 -18.87 -20.43
CA SER A 99 -9.53 -17.83 -21.43
C SER A 99 -10.34 -16.65 -20.90
N ASP A 100 -11.32 -16.91 -20.03
CA ASP A 100 -12.15 -15.84 -19.43
C ASP A 100 -11.32 -15.01 -18.46
N ILE A 101 -10.50 -15.69 -17.64
CA ILE A 101 -9.54 -15.05 -16.73
C ILE A 101 -8.55 -14.19 -17.53
N GLN A 102 -7.97 -14.73 -18.62
CA GLN A 102 -7.05 -13.99 -19.45
C GLN A 102 -7.74 -12.79 -20.14
N LYS A 103 -9.01 -12.92 -20.56
CA LYS A 103 -9.80 -11.80 -21.10
C LYS A 103 -9.95 -10.68 -20.06
N THR A 104 -10.26 -11.01 -18.80
CA THR A 104 -10.31 -10.05 -17.70
C THR A 104 -8.98 -9.31 -17.54
N MET A 105 -7.86 -10.04 -17.55
CA MET A 105 -6.54 -9.44 -17.45
C MET A 105 -6.18 -8.56 -18.66
N ASN A 106 -6.58 -8.95 -19.87
CA ASN A 106 -6.32 -8.16 -21.08
C ASN A 106 -7.06 -6.81 -21.06
N GLN A 107 -8.27 -6.76 -20.51
CA GLN A 107 -8.99 -5.50 -20.30
C GLN A 107 -8.27 -4.57 -19.31
N CYS A 108 -7.48 -5.15 -18.40
CA CYS A 108 -6.69 -4.42 -17.41
C CYS A 108 -5.25 -4.08 -17.88
N ALA A 109 -4.89 -4.37 -19.13
CA ALA A 109 -3.53 -4.18 -19.67
C ALA A 109 -3.05 -2.70 -19.66
N HIS A 110 -3.98 -1.75 -19.66
CA HIS A 110 -3.68 -0.31 -19.58
C HIS A 110 -3.22 0.14 -18.18
N PHE A 111 -3.43 -0.66 -17.12
CA PHE A 111 -2.96 -0.37 -15.78
C PHE A 111 -1.48 -0.69 -15.60
N SER A 112 -0.88 -0.16 -14.52
CA SER A 112 0.49 -0.51 -14.13
C SER A 112 0.60 -2.02 -13.85
N GLU A 113 1.77 -2.60 -14.10
CA GLU A 113 2.06 -4.01 -13.80
C GLU A 113 1.74 -4.37 -12.34
N SER A 114 2.06 -3.47 -11.39
CA SER A 114 1.73 -3.67 -9.97
C SER A 114 0.21 -3.74 -9.72
N HIS A 115 -0.60 -2.97 -10.44
CA HIS A 115 -2.05 -3.03 -10.32
C HIS A 115 -2.60 -4.31 -10.95
N GLN A 116 -2.10 -4.68 -12.14
CA GLN A 116 -2.45 -5.95 -12.79
C GLN A 116 -2.11 -7.16 -11.90
N ARG A 117 -0.95 -7.15 -11.22
CA ARG A 117 -0.56 -8.19 -10.25
C ARG A 117 -1.54 -8.30 -9.08
N LYS A 118 -2.07 -7.18 -8.59
CA LYS A 118 -3.10 -7.19 -7.52
C LYS A 118 -4.40 -7.82 -8.01
N ILE A 119 -4.85 -7.48 -9.23
CA ILE A 119 -6.05 -8.09 -9.83
C ILE A 119 -5.85 -9.60 -10.00
N ALA A 120 -4.71 -10.03 -10.53
CA ALA A 120 -4.37 -11.44 -10.69
C ALA A 120 -4.34 -12.18 -9.34
N GLN A 121 -3.78 -11.56 -8.30
CA GLN A 121 -3.72 -12.14 -6.95
C GLN A 121 -5.11 -12.32 -6.33
N ILE A 122 -6.01 -11.36 -6.55
CA ILE A 122 -7.40 -11.45 -6.07
C ILE A 122 -8.14 -12.55 -6.82
N LEU A 123 -8.01 -12.63 -8.15
CA LEU A 123 -8.56 -13.72 -8.95
C LEU A 123 -8.08 -15.08 -8.45
N LEU A 124 -6.76 -15.25 -8.24
CA LEU A 124 -6.19 -16.48 -7.68
C LEU A 124 -6.86 -16.84 -6.36
N GLN A 125 -6.92 -15.92 -5.41
CA GLN A 125 -7.49 -16.18 -4.09
C GLN A 125 -9.00 -16.55 -4.13
N ILE A 126 -9.79 -15.91 -5.00
CA ILE A 126 -11.20 -16.21 -5.17
C ILE A 126 -11.39 -17.64 -5.69
N PHE A 127 -10.63 -18.04 -6.72
CA PHE A 127 -10.77 -19.35 -7.32
C PHE A 127 -10.12 -20.47 -6.49
N ASP A 128 -9.01 -20.20 -5.81
CA ASP A 128 -8.41 -21.15 -4.85
C ASP A 128 -9.39 -21.44 -3.70
N SER A 129 -9.99 -20.39 -3.12
CA SER A 129 -10.99 -20.57 -2.07
C SER A 129 -12.26 -21.29 -2.56
N ALA A 130 -12.63 -21.15 -3.83
CA ALA A 130 -13.74 -21.87 -4.40
C ALA A 130 -13.45 -23.38 -4.59
N GLU A 131 -12.21 -23.74 -4.91
CA GLU A 131 -11.75 -25.14 -4.93
C GLU A 131 -11.75 -25.72 -3.53
N GLU A 132 -11.20 -25.01 -2.53
CA GLU A 132 -11.19 -25.41 -1.12
C GLU A 132 -12.60 -25.64 -0.53
N ASN A 133 -13.61 -24.96 -1.07
CA ASN A 133 -15.02 -25.10 -0.65
C ASN A 133 -15.85 -26.02 -1.55
N ASP A 134 -15.21 -26.81 -2.43
CA ASP A 134 -15.85 -27.75 -3.38
C ASP A 134 -16.89 -27.09 -4.31
N ILE A 135 -16.73 -25.82 -4.65
CA ILE A 135 -17.58 -25.11 -5.60
C ILE A 135 -17.12 -25.41 -7.03
N ILE A 136 -15.81 -25.55 -7.19
CA ILE A 136 -15.17 -25.94 -8.45
C ILE A 136 -14.18 -27.07 -8.19
N VAL A 137 -13.97 -27.90 -9.22
CA VAL A 137 -13.03 -29.04 -9.15
C VAL A 137 -11.61 -28.64 -9.56
N LYS A 138 -11.47 -27.56 -10.33
CA LYS A 138 -10.17 -27.14 -10.90
C LYS A 138 -10.10 -25.62 -11.02
N VAL A 139 -9.00 -25.08 -10.50
CA VAL A 139 -8.70 -23.65 -10.56
C VAL A 139 -8.29 -23.23 -11.98
N PRO A 140 -9.01 -22.27 -12.62
CA PRO A 140 -8.70 -21.82 -13.98
C PRO A 140 -7.54 -20.82 -14.05
N THR A 141 -7.01 -20.35 -12.90
CA THR A 141 -6.08 -19.21 -12.78
C THR A 141 -4.60 -19.59 -12.82
N ARG A 142 -4.23 -20.85 -13.02
CA ARG A 142 -2.83 -21.36 -12.90
C ARG A 142 -1.80 -20.69 -13.81
N ARG A 143 -2.21 -20.03 -14.91
CA ARG A 143 -1.30 -19.44 -15.91
C ARG A 143 -1.75 -18.06 -16.37
N ILE A 144 -1.99 -17.15 -15.43
CA ILE A 144 -2.36 -15.76 -15.75
C ILE A 144 -1.14 -15.04 -16.33
N LYS A 145 -1.30 -14.48 -17.55
CA LYS A 145 -0.30 -13.62 -18.17
C LYS A 145 -0.63 -12.16 -17.88
N ILE A 146 0.37 -11.44 -17.40
CA ILE A 146 0.32 -10.00 -17.13
C ILE A 146 1.01 -9.29 -18.28
N ALA A 147 0.34 -8.30 -18.87
CA ALA A 147 0.92 -7.52 -19.96
C ALA A 147 2.05 -6.63 -19.39
N PRO A 148 3.26 -6.68 -19.98
CA PRO A 148 4.32 -5.74 -19.62
C PRO A 148 3.90 -4.33 -20.05
N ARG A 149 4.01 -3.38 -19.16
CA ARG A 149 3.83 -1.97 -19.52
C ARG A 149 5.18 -1.36 -19.85
N ALA A 150 5.32 -0.80 -21.06
CA ALA A 150 6.56 -0.23 -21.57
C ALA A 150 7.07 0.97 -20.76
N ASP A 151 6.19 1.76 -20.12
CA ASP A 151 6.56 3.00 -19.44
C ASP A 151 6.36 2.92 -17.92
N ARG A 152 7.34 2.36 -17.22
CA ARG A 152 7.50 2.68 -15.80
C ARG A 152 8.02 4.12 -15.69
N LYS A 153 7.17 5.06 -15.27
CA LYS A 153 7.66 6.35 -14.75
C LYS A 153 8.53 6.04 -13.53
N ARG A 154 9.85 5.99 -13.74
CA ARG A 154 10.82 5.69 -12.67
C ARG A 154 10.73 6.80 -11.62
N THR A 155 10.79 6.42 -10.35
CA THR A 155 11.06 7.36 -9.28
C THR A 155 12.50 7.80 -9.43
N ARG A 156 12.76 9.12 -9.42
CA ARG A 156 14.09 9.70 -9.56
C ARG A 156 14.40 10.63 -8.39
N ALA A 157 15.66 10.92 -8.21
CA ALA A 157 16.07 12.06 -7.41
C ALA A 157 15.64 13.37 -8.10
N ILE A 158 15.46 14.44 -7.33
CA ILE A 158 15.30 15.77 -7.88
C ILE A 158 16.63 16.24 -8.49
N THR A 159 16.56 17.07 -9.52
CA THR A 159 17.76 17.67 -10.12
C THR A 159 18.33 18.76 -9.19
N GLU A 160 19.57 19.22 -9.47
CA GLU A 160 20.17 20.31 -8.67
C GLU A 160 19.42 21.64 -8.86
N GLU A 161 18.85 21.88 -10.03
CA GLU A 161 18.00 23.05 -10.28
C GLU A 161 16.69 22.95 -9.47
N GLU A 162 16.05 21.77 -9.45
CA GLU A 162 14.86 21.51 -8.65
C GLU A 162 15.17 21.63 -7.14
N ARG A 163 16.36 21.19 -6.71
CA ARG A 163 16.84 21.30 -5.33
C ARG A 163 17.01 22.78 -4.94
N THR A 164 17.78 23.53 -5.74
CA THR A 164 18.04 24.96 -5.51
C THR A 164 16.73 25.76 -5.44
N LEU A 165 15.83 25.49 -6.38
CA LEU A 165 14.52 26.12 -6.42
C LEU A 165 13.65 25.75 -5.20
N THR A 166 13.70 24.49 -4.77
CA THR A 166 13.01 24.02 -3.56
C THR A 166 13.50 24.77 -2.33
N LEU A 167 14.81 24.88 -2.15
CA LEU A 167 15.42 25.56 -1.01
C LEU A 167 15.07 27.04 -0.99
N LYS A 168 15.21 27.72 -2.12
CA LYS A 168 14.84 29.15 -2.30
C LYS A 168 13.36 29.37 -1.98
N THR A 169 12.49 28.54 -2.52
CA THR A 169 11.04 28.66 -2.29
C THR A 169 10.67 28.37 -0.84
N ALA A 170 11.28 27.35 -0.22
CA ALA A 170 11.03 27.03 1.18
C ALA A 170 11.57 28.08 2.16
N GLU A 171 12.59 28.83 1.80
CA GLU A 171 13.07 29.96 2.58
C GLU A 171 12.06 31.11 2.59
N LYS A 172 11.50 31.43 1.44
CA LYS A 172 10.50 32.49 1.28
C LYS A 172 9.12 32.10 1.82
N TYR A 173 8.77 30.80 1.75
CA TYR A 173 7.49 30.25 2.18
C TYR A 173 7.70 29.06 3.14
N PRO A 174 8.17 29.33 4.39
CA PRO A 174 8.64 28.29 5.30
C PRO A 174 7.54 27.28 5.65
N ARG A 175 6.30 27.70 5.85
CA ARG A 175 5.19 26.81 6.19
C ARG A 175 4.91 25.81 5.08
N GLU A 176 4.87 26.27 3.84
CA GLU A 176 4.61 25.44 2.66
C GLU A 176 5.79 24.50 2.36
N GLY A 177 7.02 24.97 2.56
CA GLY A 177 8.24 24.25 2.21
C GLY A 177 8.70 23.23 3.25
N LEU A 178 8.44 23.49 4.54
CA LEU A 178 8.98 22.66 5.64
C LEU A 178 8.70 21.15 5.50
N PRO A 179 7.48 20.69 5.12
CA PRO A 179 7.23 19.27 4.93
C PRO A 179 8.13 18.62 3.89
N PHE A 180 8.45 19.34 2.82
CA PHE A 180 9.31 18.83 1.74
C PHE A 180 10.79 18.89 2.12
N LEU A 181 11.20 19.86 2.92
CA LEU A 181 12.55 19.89 3.51
C LEU A 181 12.76 18.72 4.47
N ILE A 182 11.77 18.37 5.31
CA ILE A 182 11.85 17.18 6.17
C ILE A 182 11.95 15.91 5.33
N MET A 183 11.23 15.82 4.22
CA MET A 183 11.35 14.68 3.31
C MET A 183 12.72 14.64 2.63
N LEU A 184 13.27 15.80 2.24
CA LEU A 184 14.56 15.92 1.56
C LEU A 184 15.75 15.61 2.49
N PHE A 185 15.72 16.08 3.72
CA PHE A 185 16.87 16.01 4.64
C PHE A 185 16.78 14.90 5.68
N CYS A 186 15.58 14.30 5.87
CA CYS A 186 15.36 13.19 6.81
C CYS A 186 14.71 11.98 6.14
N GLY A 187 14.41 12.02 4.87
CA GLY A 187 13.82 10.90 4.14
C GLY A 187 12.47 10.42 4.69
N CYS A 188 11.75 11.24 5.43
CA CYS A 188 10.46 10.87 5.99
C CYS A 188 9.41 10.63 4.89
N ARG A 189 8.50 9.65 5.14
CA ARG A 189 7.33 9.48 4.27
C ARG A 189 6.32 10.61 4.49
N PRO A 190 5.50 11.00 3.49
CA PRO A 190 4.49 12.04 3.68
C PRO A 190 3.58 11.79 4.89
N GLN A 191 3.19 10.52 5.13
CA GLN A 191 2.34 10.16 6.28
C GLN A 191 3.06 10.31 7.63
N GLU A 192 4.38 10.09 7.67
CA GLU A 192 5.23 10.32 8.85
C GLU A 192 5.31 11.81 9.15
N VAL A 193 5.66 12.63 8.14
CA VAL A 193 5.72 14.10 8.26
C VAL A 193 4.42 14.69 8.84
N ALA A 194 3.28 14.13 8.47
CA ALA A 194 1.97 14.58 8.95
C ALA A 194 1.74 14.35 10.45
N ARG A 195 2.60 13.57 11.12
CA ARG A 195 2.45 13.21 12.54
C ARG A 195 3.61 13.61 13.41
N LEU A 196 4.69 14.14 12.83
CA LEU A 196 5.82 14.64 13.60
C LEU A 196 5.40 15.78 14.51
N LYS A 197 5.72 15.65 15.79
CA LYS A 197 5.55 16.66 16.83
C LYS A 197 6.88 17.28 17.20
N MET A 198 6.88 18.41 17.89
CA MET A 198 8.10 19.04 18.35
C MET A 198 8.86 18.18 19.36
N CYS A 199 8.19 17.36 20.17
CA CYS A 199 8.83 16.40 21.08
C CYS A 199 9.61 15.29 20.35
N ASP A 200 9.35 15.05 19.06
CA ASP A 200 10.10 14.08 18.25
C ASP A 200 11.44 14.61 17.78
N TYR A 201 11.63 15.92 17.82
CA TYR A 201 12.87 16.58 17.49
C TYR A 201 13.71 16.85 18.73
N ASN A 202 14.86 16.20 18.84
CA ASN A 202 15.83 16.47 19.91
C ASN A 202 16.82 17.54 19.45
N LYS A 203 16.66 18.75 20.00
CA LYS A 203 17.52 19.90 19.69
C LYS A 203 18.99 19.72 20.10
N LYS A 204 19.26 18.92 21.16
CA LYS A 204 20.63 18.73 21.67
C LYS A 204 21.41 17.74 20.81
N SER A 205 20.79 16.62 20.43
CA SER A 205 21.44 15.59 19.61
C SER A 205 21.24 15.83 18.11
N LEU A 206 20.45 16.83 17.72
CA LEU A 206 20.04 17.07 16.32
C LEU A 206 19.49 15.82 15.66
N THR A 207 18.52 15.16 16.32
CA THR A 207 17.90 13.95 15.82
C THR A 207 16.38 14.09 15.77
N LEU A 208 15.76 13.41 14.81
CA LEU A 208 14.31 13.34 14.61
C LEU A 208 13.86 11.89 14.78
N LYS A 209 12.98 11.63 15.75
CA LYS A 209 12.41 10.31 15.99
C LYS A 209 11.13 10.12 15.21
N VAL A 210 11.09 9.09 14.37
CA VAL A 210 9.88 8.66 13.65
C VAL A 210 9.34 7.43 14.37
N HIS A 211 8.13 7.52 14.94
CA HIS A 211 7.49 6.42 15.67
C HIS A 211 5.99 6.31 15.38
N GLU A 212 5.42 7.33 14.73
CA GLU A 212 4.01 7.35 14.33
C GLU A 212 3.86 7.63 12.84
N ALA A 213 2.80 7.11 12.23
CA ALA A 213 2.40 7.44 10.89
C ALA A 213 0.86 7.56 10.80
N ARG A 214 0.37 8.40 9.90
CA ARG A 214 -1.06 8.49 9.61
C ARG A 214 -1.50 7.28 8.80
N LYS A 215 -2.50 6.55 9.29
CA LYS A 215 -3.15 5.45 8.56
C LYS A 215 -4.10 5.97 7.48
N ALA A 216 -4.58 5.09 6.61
CA ALA A 216 -5.49 5.43 5.52
C ALA A 216 -6.83 5.99 6.02
N ASP A 217 -7.34 5.47 7.12
CA ASP A 217 -8.56 5.92 7.83
C ASP A 217 -8.40 7.27 8.54
N GLY A 218 -7.20 7.85 8.52
CA GLY A 218 -6.88 9.11 9.19
C GLY A 218 -6.44 8.97 10.63
N SER A 219 -6.55 7.78 11.24
CA SER A 219 -6.06 7.51 12.59
C SER A 219 -4.52 7.53 12.65
N THR A 220 -4.00 7.64 13.86
CA THR A 220 -2.56 7.51 14.12
C THR A 220 -2.25 6.07 14.52
N GLY A 221 -1.11 5.57 14.12
CA GLY A 221 -0.64 4.25 14.53
C GLY A 221 0.83 4.05 14.28
N SER A 222 1.36 2.95 14.78
CA SER A 222 2.73 2.53 14.47
C SER A 222 2.95 2.42 12.97
N PRO A 223 4.15 2.72 12.46
CA PRO A 223 4.52 2.45 11.08
C PRO A 223 4.18 1.00 10.70
N LYS A 224 3.97 0.74 9.40
CA LYS A 224 3.58 -0.60 8.88
C LYS A 224 4.54 -1.74 9.25
N SER A 225 5.76 -1.42 9.66
CA SER A 225 6.79 -2.38 10.09
C SER A 225 7.57 -1.81 11.27
N SER A 226 8.16 -2.67 12.10
CA SER A 226 9.08 -2.31 13.18
C SER A 226 10.26 -1.47 12.69
N SER A 227 10.74 -1.71 11.46
CA SER A 227 11.76 -0.90 10.78
C SER A 227 11.35 0.55 10.52
N GLY A 228 10.06 0.87 10.63
CA GLY A 228 9.54 2.23 10.52
C GLY A 228 9.87 3.11 11.73
N ILE A 229 10.10 2.51 12.92
CA ILE A 229 10.50 3.23 14.14
C ILE A 229 12.02 3.46 14.08
N ARG A 230 12.41 4.71 13.98
CA ARG A 230 13.80 5.07 13.79
C ARG A 230 14.12 6.48 14.24
N GLU A 231 15.38 6.73 14.52
CA GLU A 231 15.95 8.04 14.79
C GLU A 231 16.85 8.45 13.62
N ILE A 232 16.69 9.69 13.15
CA ILE A 232 17.32 10.21 11.93
C ILE A 232 18.14 11.45 12.32
N PRO A 233 19.42 11.54 11.94
CA PRO A 233 20.19 12.76 12.09
C PRO A 233 19.57 13.90 11.28
N VAL A 234 19.50 15.09 11.90
CA VAL A 234 18.95 16.30 11.27
C VAL A 234 20.12 17.22 10.88
N PRO A 235 20.33 17.49 9.59
CA PRO A 235 21.37 18.43 9.16
C PRO A 235 21.13 19.84 9.70
N ASN A 236 22.19 20.60 9.93
CA ASN A 236 22.15 21.93 10.50
C ASN A 236 21.17 22.87 9.78
N TYR A 237 21.15 22.80 8.45
CA TYR A 237 20.24 23.60 7.62
C TYR A 237 18.74 23.39 8.00
N LEU A 238 18.33 22.17 8.26
CA LEU A 238 16.95 21.87 8.71
C LEU A 238 16.77 22.17 10.20
N ALA A 239 17.79 21.88 11.02
CA ALA A 239 17.78 22.14 12.46
C ALA A 239 17.53 23.61 12.79
N GLU A 240 18.19 24.52 12.09
CA GLU A 240 17.97 25.97 12.21
C GLU A 240 16.51 26.39 11.98
N ARG A 241 15.86 25.75 11.01
CA ARG A 241 14.44 26.03 10.68
C ARG A 241 13.51 25.44 11.73
N LEU A 242 13.78 24.23 12.21
CA LEU A 242 13.01 23.61 13.29
C LEU A 242 13.15 24.39 14.60
N ASN A 243 14.35 24.91 14.88
CA ASN A 243 14.62 25.73 16.07
C ASN A 243 13.90 27.08 16.08
N LYS A 244 13.54 27.61 14.89
CA LYS A 244 12.79 28.87 14.76
C LYS A 244 11.27 28.68 14.91
N LEU A 245 10.79 27.45 15.00
CA LEU A 245 9.37 27.20 15.19
C LEU A 245 8.96 27.55 16.63
N ASP A 246 8.03 28.48 16.75
CA ASP A 246 7.35 28.78 18.03
C ASP A 246 6.19 27.80 18.24
N LYS A 247 6.52 26.60 18.73
CA LYS A 247 5.56 25.49 18.96
C LYS A 247 5.86 24.76 20.24
N LYS A 248 4.81 24.35 20.95
CA LYS A 248 4.90 23.52 22.14
C LYS A 248 5.32 22.08 21.78
N GLN A 249 5.84 21.34 22.74
CA GLN A 249 6.36 19.98 22.54
C GLN A 249 5.32 19.03 21.92
N ASN A 250 4.04 19.14 22.29
CA ASN A 250 2.98 18.28 21.79
C ASN A 250 2.35 18.74 20.48
N GLU A 251 2.77 19.89 19.94
CA GLU A 251 2.23 20.41 18.68
C GLU A 251 2.91 19.78 17.47
N LEU A 252 2.14 19.60 16.42
CA LEU A 252 2.63 19.07 15.14
C LEU A 252 3.61 20.05 14.49
N ILE A 253 4.74 19.53 13.99
CA ILE A 253 5.73 20.33 13.24
C ILE A 253 5.08 20.94 12.00
N CYS A 254 4.33 20.12 11.23
CA CYS A 254 3.66 20.52 10.01
C CYS A 254 2.14 20.42 10.14
N THR A 255 1.43 21.50 9.81
CA THR A 255 -0.03 21.60 9.89
C THR A 255 -0.62 22.17 8.61
N SER A 256 -1.95 22.06 8.44
CA SER A 256 -2.69 22.81 7.42
C SER A 256 -2.64 24.31 7.69
N ALA A 257 -3.23 25.13 6.82
CA ALA A 257 -3.31 26.58 6.99
C ALA A 257 -4.08 26.98 8.26
N GLU A 258 -5.05 26.16 8.61
CA GLU A 258 -5.94 26.31 9.76
C GLU A 258 -5.37 25.68 11.05
N GLY A 259 -4.12 25.22 11.04
CA GLY A 259 -3.47 24.59 12.20
C GLY A 259 -3.86 23.10 12.44
N HIS A 260 -4.68 22.49 11.57
CA HIS A 260 -5.11 21.11 11.73
C HIS A 260 -4.07 20.09 11.22
N PRO A 261 -4.13 18.84 11.70
CA PRO A 261 -3.29 17.77 11.20
C PRO A 261 -3.43 17.56 9.69
N LEU A 262 -2.32 17.28 9.01
CA LEU A 262 -2.33 17.06 7.57
C LEU A 262 -3.06 15.76 7.22
N THR A 263 -4.15 15.88 6.48
CA THR A 263 -4.88 14.75 5.85
C THR A 263 -4.30 14.47 4.46
N LYS A 264 -4.69 13.36 3.81
CA LYS A 264 -4.30 13.06 2.43
C LYS A 264 -4.66 14.19 1.46
N THR A 265 -5.85 14.78 1.64
CA THR A 265 -6.35 15.88 0.82
C THR A 265 -5.58 17.18 1.09
N SER A 266 -5.34 17.53 2.37
CA SER A 266 -4.59 18.73 2.71
C SER A 266 -3.11 18.63 2.31
N GLN A 267 -2.49 17.46 2.38
CA GLN A 267 -1.15 17.21 1.85
C GLN A 267 -1.09 17.44 0.33
N LYS A 268 -2.10 16.96 -0.42
CA LYS A 268 -2.19 17.21 -1.87
C LYS A 268 -2.37 18.69 -2.16
N ARG A 269 -3.21 19.41 -1.40
CA ARG A 269 -3.39 20.87 -1.54
C ARG A 269 -2.10 21.62 -1.22
N LEU A 270 -1.41 21.22 -0.15
CA LEU A 270 -0.13 21.82 0.25
C LEU A 270 0.94 21.63 -0.82
N TRP A 271 1.04 20.42 -1.40
CA TRP A 271 1.93 20.15 -2.51
C TRP A 271 1.63 21.02 -3.73
N ASN A 272 0.37 21.06 -4.16
CA ASN A 272 -0.03 21.88 -5.32
C ASN A 272 0.26 23.36 -5.09
N ARG A 273 0.06 23.85 -3.84
CA ARG A 273 0.41 25.22 -3.47
C ARG A 273 1.92 25.43 -3.52
N PHE A 274 2.72 24.55 -2.94
CA PHE A 274 4.17 24.66 -2.96
C PHE A 274 4.73 24.57 -4.38
N LYS A 275 4.25 23.62 -5.20
CA LYS A 275 4.61 23.51 -6.62
C LYS A 275 4.31 24.82 -7.38
N ARG A 276 3.14 25.41 -7.14
CA ARG A 276 2.80 26.72 -7.73
C ARG A 276 3.74 27.83 -7.29
N LEU A 277 4.13 27.86 -6.02
CA LEU A 277 5.09 28.83 -5.52
C LEU A 277 6.47 28.63 -6.16
N MET A 278 6.92 27.39 -6.33
CA MET A 278 8.13 27.07 -7.07
C MET A 278 8.07 27.56 -8.52
N ASP A 279 6.94 27.35 -9.22
CA ASP A 279 6.74 27.86 -10.58
C ASP A 279 6.90 29.38 -10.64
N ILE A 280 6.31 30.12 -9.68
CA ILE A 280 6.40 31.58 -9.59
C ILE A 280 7.86 32.02 -9.33
N GLU A 281 8.55 31.37 -8.39
CA GLU A 281 9.95 31.67 -8.09
C GLU A 281 10.90 31.35 -9.26
N ASN A 282 10.46 30.42 -10.15
CA ASN A 282 11.15 30.05 -11.38
C ASN A 282 10.72 30.89 -12.60
N GLY A 283 9.97 31.99 -12.37
CA GLY A 283 9.60 32.97 -13.43
C GLY A 283 8.40 32.54 -14.29
N ALA A 284 7.57 31.60 -13.85
CA ALA A 284 6.35 31.22 -14.58
C ALA A 284 5.38 32.42 -14.70
N LYS A 285 4.81 32.61 -15.89
CA LYS A 285 3.75 33.61 -16.11
C LYS A 285 2.48 33.23 -15.35
N THR A 286 1.89 34.21 -14.67
CA THR A 286 0.64 34.07 -13.94
C THR A 286 -0.47 34.89 -14.55
N TYR A 287 -1.70 34.37 -14.57
CA TYR A 287 -2.91 35.06 -14.93
C TYR A 287 -3.98 34.85 -13.86
N ARG A 288 -4.55 35.93 -13.33
CA ARG A 288 -5.54 35.89 -12.22
C ARG A 288 -5.10 34.99 -11.07
N GLY A 289 -3.81 35.02 -10.73
CA GLY A 289 -3.24 34.22 -9.66
C GLY A 289 -2.99 32.75 -9.98
N SER A 290 -3.27 32.28 -11.19
CA SER A 290 -2.97 30.93 -11.65
C SER A 290 -1.74 30.92 -12.57
N VAL A 291 -0.91 29.88 -12.47
CA VAL A 291 0.22 29.66 -13.39
C VAL A 291 -0.35 29.24 -14.75
N VAL A 292 0.00 29.98 -15.80
CA VAL A 292 -0.48 29.72 -17.18
C VAL A 292 0.16 28.46 -17.73
N LYS A 293 1.49 28.32 -17.55
CA LYS A 293 2.27 27.16 -17.96
C LYS A 293 3.33 26.89 -16.90
N SER A 294 3.36 25.67 -16.39
CA SER A 294 4.39 25.27 -15.44
C SER A 294 5.76 25.24 -16.09
N THR A 295 6.76 25.70 -15.35
CA THR A 295 8.18 25.63 -15.72
C THR A 295 8.87 24.43 -15.09
N LEU A 296 8.16 23.69 -14.24
CA LEU A 296 8.66 22.51 -13.53
C LEU A 296 8.41 21.25 -14.34
N ALA A 297 9.22 20.23 -14.09
CA ALA A 297 9.01 18.91 -14.67
C ALA A 297 7.63 18.35 -14.31
N GLU A 298 6.92 17.79 -15.30
CA GLU A 298 5.57 17.25 -15.11
C GLU A 298 5.52 16.11 -14.08
N ASP A 299 6.61 15.33 -14.02
CA ASP A 299 6.72 14.16 -13.15
C ASP A 299 7.10 14.53 -11.70
N LEU A 300 7.48 15.81 -11.43
CA LEU A 300 7.89 16.23 -10.10
C LEU A 300 6.78 16.01 -9.05
N ARG A 301 7.11 15.26 -8.02
CA ARG A 301 6.18 14.85 -6.96
C ARG A 301 6.87 14.76 -5.59
N PRO A 302 6.12 14.84 -4.47
CA PRO A 302 6.70 14.87 -3.11
C PRO A 302 7.62 13.69 -2.80
N TYR A 303 7.31 12.50 -3.31
CA TYR A 303 8.09 11.29 -3.00
C TYR A 303 9.53 11.35 -3.55
N PHE A 304 9.78 12.21 -4.55
CA PHE A 304 11.12 12.41 -5.10
C PHE A 304 12.09 13.02 -4.07
N TYR A 305 11.62 13.88 -3.16
CA TYR A 305 12.44 14.40 -2.08
C TYR A 305 12.98 13.31 -1.17
N ARG A 306 12.14 12.34 -0.80
CA ARG A 306 12.58 11.19 -0.02
C ARG A 306 13.52 10.29 -0.84
N HIS A 307 13.27 10.12 -2.14
CA HIS A 307 14.15 9.36 -3.02
C HIS A 307 15.54 10.03 -3.09
N THR A 308 15.56 11.35 -3.21
CA THR A 308 16.78 12.17 -3.20
C THR A 308 17.58 11.98 -1.91
N TYR A 309 16.93 11.96 -0.75
CA TYR A 309 17.63 11.64 0.50
C TYR A 309 18.36 10.30 0.46
N CYS A 310 17.75 9.28 -0.13
CA CYS A 310 18.40 7.99 -0.30
C CYS A 310 19.62 8.06 -1.23
N THR A 311 19.53 8.83 -2.31
CA THR A 311 20.65 9.10 -3.21
C THR A 311 21.76 9.91 -2.51
N ASP A 312 21.38 10.95 -1.75
CA ASP A 312 22.32 11.76 -0.96
C ASP A 312 23.10 10.92 0.07
N LEU A 313 22.43 9.92 0.70
CA LEU A 313 23.11 8.99 1.60
C LEU A 313 24.15 8.13 0.86
N GLN A 314 23.85 7.70 -0.36
CA GLN A 314 24.81 6.98 -1.22
C GLN A 314 25.99 7.87 -1.57
N ASP A 315 25.73 9.07 -2.06
CA ASP A 315 26.77 10.02 -2.50
C ASP A 315 27.67 10.46 -1.33
N ALA A 316 27.09 10.52 -0.12
CA ALA A 316 27.82 10.75 1.14
C ALA A 316 28.61 9.51 1.63
N GLY A 317 28.52 8.37 0.93
CA GLY A 317 29.21 7.14 1.30
C GLY A 317 28.67 6.45 2.55
N VAL A 318 27.41 6.70 2.92
CA VAL A 318 26.76 6.04 4.07
C VAL A 318 26.56 4.55 3.74
N PRO A 319 26.97 3.62 4.62
CA PRO A 319 26.79 2.20 4.39
C PRO A 319 25.33 1.81 4.14
N LEU A 320 25.11 0.86 3.21
CA LEU A 320 23.77 0.45 2.75
C LEU A 320 22.82 0.03 3.91
N ASN A 321 23.35 -0.69 4.91
CA ASN A 321 22.58 -1.12 6.08
C ASN A 321 22.17 0.06 6.96
N VAL A 322 23.02 1.08 7.10
CA VAL A 322 22.70 2.32 7.82
C VAL A 322 21.65 3.12 7.04
N ALA A 323 21.82 3.27 5.73
CA ALA A 323 20.86 3.94 4.87
C ALA A 323 19.50 3.25 4.90
N GLN A 324 19.44 1.92 4.85
CA GLN A 324 18.21 1.14 5.01
C GLN A 324 17.49 1.50 6.32
N ARG A 325 18.25 1.57 7.43
CA ARG A 325 17.70 1.93 8.75
C ARG A 325 17.18 3.36 8.78
N LEU A 326 17.94 4.33 8.27
CA LEU A 326 17.54 5.73 8.19
C LEU A 326 16.31 5.93 7.32
N MET A 327 16.22 5.21 6.21
CA MET A 327 15.04 5.19 5.32
C MET A 327 13.84 4.46 5.95
N GLY A 328 14.05 3.54 6.88
CA GLY A 328 12.99 2.69 7.42
C GLY A 328 12.39 1.76 6.35
N HIS A 329 13.26 1.14 5.53
CA HIS A 329 12.86 0.11 4.57
C HIS A 329 12.92 -1.27 5.24
N SER A 330 11.82 -2.02 5.15
CA SER A 330 11.74 -3.39 5.68
C SER A 330 12.58 -4.37 4.85
N ASP A 331 12.75 -4.11 3.56
CA ASP A 331 13.56 -4.90 2.64
C ASP A 331 14.75 -4.07 2.15
N ILE A 332 15.96 -4.61 2.30
CA ILE A 332 17.21 -3.99 1.86
C ILE A 332 17.24 -3.79 0.34
N LYS A 333 16.54 -4.63 -0.42
CA LYS A 333 16.46 -4.55 -1.88
C LYS A 333 15.95 -3.19 -2.36
N ILE A 334 15.00 -2.59 -1.62
CA ILE A 334 14.45 -1.27 -1.95
C ILE A 334 15.53 -0.18 -1.88
N THR A 335 16.43 -0.25 -0.90
CA THR A 335 17.56 0.68 -0.77
C THR A 335 18.64 0.34 -1.79
N ALA A 336 18.93 -0.94 -1.98
CA ALA A 336 19.95 -1.41 -2.92
C ALA A 336 19.63 -1.03 -4.37
N GLU A 337 18.37 -1.06 -4.79
CA GLU A 337 17.95 -0.62 -6.14
C GLU A 337 18.35 0.84 -6.42
N ILE A 338 18.41 1.70 -5.42
CA ILE A 338 18.85 3.09 -5.54
C ILE A 338 20.37 3.15 -5.56
N TYR A 339 21.04 2.34 -4.71
CA TYR A 339 22.49 2.26 -4.55
C TYR A 339 23.21 1.53 -5.69
N THR A 340 22.50 0.90 -6.64
CA THR A 340 23.12 0.17 -7.77
C THR A 340 23.46 1.03 -8.98
N HIS A 341 23.18 2.32 -8.95
CA HIS A 341 23.62 3.22 -10.01
C HIS A 341 25.12 3.57 -9.83
N HIS A 342 25.98 2.69 -10.35
CA HIS A 342 27.43 2.93 -10.36
C HIS A 342 27.81 3.92 -11.47
N SER A 343 28.44 5.03 -11.09
CA SER A 343 29.14 5.91 -12.03
C SER A 343 30.62 5.53 -12.11
N ALA A 344 31.31 5.88 -13.20
CA ALA A 344 32.77 5.73 -13.28
C ALA A 344 33.48 6.38 -12.08
N LYS A 345 32.98 7.51 -11.61
CA LYS A 345 33.42 8.22 -10.40
C LYS A 345 33.33 7.35 -9.14
N SER A 346 32.29 6.51 -9.00
CA SER A 346 32.15 5.62 -7.83
C SER A 346 33.29 4.60 -7.70
N PHE A 347 33.84 4.13 -8.83
CA PHE A 347 34.99 3.23 -8.82
C PHE A 347 36.30 3.96 -8.46
N GLU A 348 36.49 5.19 -8.92
CA GLU A 348 37.65 6.02 -8.54
C GLU A 348 37.61 6.34 -7.06
N ASP A 349 36.49 6.80 -6.52
CA ASP A 349 36.30 7.07 -5.09
C ASP A 349 36.52 5.80 -4.24
N ALA A 350 36.09 4.64 -4.70
CA ALA A 350 36.31 3.36 -4.02
C ALA A 350 37.80 3.01 -3.98
N ARG A 351 38.52 3.16 -5.11
CA ARG A 351 39.97 2.94 -5.18
C ARG A 351 40.72 3.86 -4.21
N ASP A 352 40.36 5.14 -4.17
CA ASP A 352 41.03 6.11 -3.30
C ASP A 352 40.79 5.82 -1.82
N LYS A 353 39.56 5.44 -1.46
CA LYS A 353 39.23 4.99 -0.09
C LYS A 353 40.02 3.73 0.31
N ILE A 354 40.14 2.76 -0.59
CA ILE A 354 40.94 1.54 -0.38
C ILE A 354 42.40 1.90 -0.16
N ASN A 355 42.97 2.75 -1.02
CA ASN A 355 44.35 3.21 -0.90
C ASN A 355 44.61 3.95 0.41
N LEU A 356 43.69 4.82 0.86
CA LEU A 356 43.78 5.52 2.14
C LEU A 356 43.78 4.54 3.32
N HIS A 357 42.88 3.55 3.29
CA HIS A 357 42.78 2.53 4.33
C HIS A 357 44.03 1.70 4.46
N TYR A 358 44.67 1.31 3.36
CA TYR A 358 45.94 0.57 3.44
C TYR A 358 47.12 1.44 3.84
N LYS A 359 47.14 2.74 3.45
CA LYS A 359 48.19 3.67 3.92
C LYS A 359 48.11 3.93 5.42
N SER A 360 46.95 3.84 6.04
CA SER A 360 46.78 4.05 7.48
C SER A 360 47.16 2.82 8.32
N LYS A 361 47.46 1.67 7.69
CA LYS A 361 47.83 0.42 8.37
C LYS A 361 49.31 0.06 8.24
N HIS A 362 50.02 0.83 7.44
CA HIS A 362 51.48 0.76 7.27
C HIS A 362 52.11 2.07 7.76
#